data_7746697af9e119d2fa0acb2a512ff071
#
_entry.id   7746697af9e119d2fa0acb2a512ff071
#
_cell.length_a   1.000
_cell.length_b   1.000
_cell.length_c   1.000
_cell.angle_alpha   90.00
_cell.angle_beta   90.00
_cell.angle_gamma   90.00
#
_symmetry.space_group_name_H-M   'P 1'
#
loop_
_entity.id
_entity.type
_entity.pdbx_description
1 polymer ?
#
loop_
_entity_poly.entity_id
_entity_poly.type
_entity_poly.pdbx_seq_one_letter_code
_entity_poly.pdbx_strand_id
1 'polypeptide(L)'
;MNRSARSPFPSSLLTDLLEALGESKVSQDPLDLAAVAPDASHYLLTPSVLVRAGSTSDVAAAMAAAKRHKVAVNFRSGGTSLSGQGLTNGVMVDARRSFRGIEVLDGGRKVRVQPGATIVAVNSVLARYGRKLGPDPASSVACTLGGVLADNSSGMSCGTVANSYRTLDSMIFVLASGTVIDTADPQCEDKLAHDEPELVETLMALRDQCREQARADEITFQFSRKNTMGYGLNAFLDYDTPAQILSHLMIGSEGTLGFISSAVMNTVKIMPNLATALLHFPTLDAATKALPALVKSGVTVTELMDSSSLQLCRDDPVNGHIIPPAPGSGDAALLVEYHCPDRKSRNEAVAAGNSVTSELDLVNKPTFTDDPAVRGPIWTLRSGLYAKVAGTRQSGQTALLEDIAVPVENLAAVCEDLQQLFSEHNYPESIIFGHAKDGNIHFLVIEDFRNKAGLDRYEKFTEDMVTLVLNTHGTLKAEHGTGRIMAPFVARQYGPDLYRIMRQVKKSVDPVGVLNRGTIITDDPKLHLKEVKLTPTVQDEVDRCVECGYCEPVCPSRDLTLTPRQRIVMQRAIAQARADGDEAVSYTHLTLPTIYSV
;
A
#
# COMPACT_ATOMS: atom_id res chain seq x y z
N MET A 1 26.47 -0.04 -12.80
CA MET A 1 26.06 0.00 -11.39
C MET A 1 26.21 -1.40 -10.79
N ASN A 2 26.97 -1.56 -9.70
CA ASN A 2 27.28 -2.86 -9.12
C ASN A 2 25.99 -3.55 -8.63
N ARG A 3 25.58 -4.63 -9.29
CA ARG A 3 24.79 -5.65 -8.61
C ARG A 3 25.65 -6.13 -7.43
N SER A 4 25.22 -5.86 -6.21
CA SER A 4 25.88 -6.41 -5.03
C SER A 4 26.07 -7.90 -5.24
N ALA A 5 27.31 -8.40 -5.14
CA ALA A 5 27.60 -9.81 -5.27
C ALA A 5 26.65 -10.57 -4.33
N ARG A 6 25.73 -11.35 -4.91
CA ARG A 6 24.78 -12.16 -4.13
C ARG A 6 25.62 -13.07 -3.24
N SER A 7 25.48 -12.96 -1.92
CA SER A 7 25.96 -14.03 -1.04
C SER A 7 25.37 -15.34 -1.56
N PRO A 8 26.18 -16.38 -1.76
CA PRO A 8 25.67 -17.64 -2.29
C PRO A 8 24.53 -18.13 -1.39
N PHE A 9 23.38 -18.45 -2.00
CA PHE A 9 22.22 -18.99 -1.29
C PHE A 9 22.65 -20.36 -0.68
N PRO A 10 22.46 -20.59 0.64
CA PRO A 10 22.90 -21.81 1.27
C PRO A 10 22.18 -23.05 0.69
N SER A 11 22.90 -23.98 0.08
CA SER A 11 22.30 -25.23 -0.43
C SER A 11 21.57 -26.01 0.67
N SER A 12 22.07 -25.94 1.90
CA SER A 12 21.44 -26.55 3.08
C SER A 12 20.05 -25.98 3.39
N LEU A 13 19.80 -24.69 3.13
CA LEU A 13 18.46 -24.11 3.28
C LEU A 13 17.49 -24.72 2.27
N LEU A 14 17.92 -24.92 1.02
CA LEU A 14 17.08 -25.57 0.01
C LEU A 14 16.72 -26.99 0.43
N THR A 15 17.69 -27.76 0.91
CA THR A 15 17.47 -29.13 1.44
C THR A 15 16.43 -29.10 2.56
N ASP A 16 16.61 -28.26 3.56
CA ASP A 16 15.67 -28.13 4.69
C ASP A 16 14.25 -27.78 4.22
N LEU A 17 14.12 -26.88 3.24
CA LEU A 17 12.81 -26.50 2.69
C LEU A 17 12.15 -27.65 1.92
N LEU A 18 12.92 -28.39 1.12
CA LEU A 18 12.42 -29.55 0.36
C LEU A 18 12.00 -30.70 1.29
N GLU A 19 12.78 -30.97 2.35
CA GLU A 19 12.45 -31.99 3.36
C GLU A 19 11.17 -31.60 4.15
N ALA A 20 11.03 -30.33 4.54
CA ALA A 20 9.91 -29.88 5.34
C ALA A 20 8.60 -29.72 4.54
N LEU A 21 8.67 -29.30 3.27
CA LEU A 21 7.52 -28.86 2.49
C LEU A 21 7.22 -29.74 1.26
N GLY A 22 8.20 -30.47 0.76
CA GLY A 22 8.12 -31.25 -0.48
C GLY A 22 8.39 -30.43 -1.74
N GLU A 23 8.82 -31.14 -2.81
CA GLU A 23 9.24 -30.53 -4.09
C GLU A 23 8.13 -29.70 -4.77
N SER A 24 6.85 -30.08 -4.62
CA SER A 24 5.74 -29.38 -5.26
C SER A 24 5.50 -27.98 -4.72
N LYS A 25 6.02 -27.66 -3.53
CA LYS A 25 5.85 -26.35 -2.88
C LYS A 25 7.08 -25.47 -2.96
N VAL A 26 8.23 -25.98 -3.32
CA VAL A 26 9.52 -25.25 -3.33
C VAL A 26 10.03 -25.14 -4.76
N SER A 27 10.36 -23.94 -5.20
CA SER A 27 10.88 -23.71 -6.56
C SER A 27 12.09 -22.78 -6.55
N GLN A 28 13.11 -23.16 -7.33
CA GLN A 28 14.22 -22.31 -7.75
C GLN A 28 14.20 -22.06 -9.26
N ASP A 29 13.11 -22.42 -9.95
CA ASP A 29 12.97 -22.16 -11.37
C ASP A 29 13.08 -20.66 -11.65
N PRO A 30 13.97 -20.20 -12.53
CA PRO A 30 14.15 -18.79 -12.84
C PRO A 30 12.87 -18.07 -13.29
N LEU A 31 11.95 -18.77 -13.98
CA LEU A 31 10.66 -18.21 -14.37
C LEU A 31 9.77 -17.95 -13.16
N ASP A 32 9.70 -18.90 -12.24
CA ASP A 32 8.92 -18.75 -11.01
C ASP A 32 9.45 -17.60 -10.15
N LEU A 33 10.78 -17.51 -10.01
CA LEU A 33 11.42 -16.46 -9.23
C LEU A 33 11.21 -15.08 -9.86
N ALA A 34 11.38 -14.96 -11.17
CA ALA A 34 11.16 -13.72 -11.89
C ALA A 34 9.67 -13.30 -11.87
N ALA A 35 8.73 -14.26 -11.90
CA ALA A 35 7.29 -13.98 -11.86
C ALA A 35 6.83 -13.36 -10.54
N VAL A 36 7.55 -13.56 -9.43
CA VAL A 36 7.21 -13.02 -8.11
C VAL A 36 8.18 -11.94 -7.63
N ALA A 37 9.20 -11.63 -8.42
CA ALA A 37 10.21 -10.63 -8.09
C ALA A 37 9.67 -9.19 -8.02
N PRO A 38 8.83 -8.70 -8.98
CA PRO A 38 8.36 -7.32 -8.97
C PRO A 38 7.08 -7.14 -8.16
N ASP A 39 6.89 -5.95 -7.63
CA ASP A 39 5.61 -5.38 -7.23
C ASP A 39 5.36 -4.07 -8.02
N ALA A 40 4.38 -3.26 -7.60
CA ALA A 40 4.08 -1.99 -8.27
C ALA A 40 5.06 -0.86 -7.93
N SER A 41 6.01 -1.08 -7.01
CA SER A 41 7.04 -0.10 -6.65
C SER A 41 8.12 0.02 -7.72
N HIS A 42 8.96 1.02 -7.58
CA HIS A 42 10.13 1.21 -8.43
C HIS A 42 11.37 0.40 -8.02
N TYR A 43 11.20 -0.60 -7.16
CA TYR A 43 12.27 -1.51 -6.72
C TYR A 43 12.16 -2.88 -7.36
N LEU A 44 13.30 -3.58 -7.46
CA LEU A 44 13.36 -4.95 -7.95
C LEU A 44 14.35 -5.77 -7.13
N LEU A 45 13.82 -6.77 -6.44
CA LEU A 45 14.59 -7.81 -5.74
C LEU A 45 14.10 -9.17 -6.20
N THR A 46 15.01 -9.99 -6.75
CA THR A 46 14.66 -11.35 -7.18
C THR A 46 14.93 -12.31 -6.01
N PRO A 47 13.91 -13.07 -5.55
CA PRO A 47 14.11 -14.05 -4.51
C PRO A 47 15.06 -15.17 -4.96
N SER A 48 15.69 -15.85 -4.00
CA SER A 48 16.55 -17.02 -4.25
C SER A 48 15.78 -18.33 -4.26
N VAL A 49 14.61 -18.37 -3.58
CA VAL A 49 13.69 -19.50 -3.58
C VAL A 49 12.26 -19.00 -3.38
N LEU A 50 11.33 -19.67 -4.04
CA LEU A 50 9.89 -19.47 -3.87
C LEU A 50 9.28 -20.65 -3.12
N VAL A 51 8.54 -20.37 -2.05
CA VAL A 51 7.71 -21.33 -1.31
C VAL A 51 6.24 -21.04 -1.58
N ARG A 52 5.51 -22.00 -2.14
CA ARG A 52 4.06 -21.95 -2.32
C ARG A 52 3.39 -22.60 -1.11
N ALA A 53 3.18 -21.81 -0.06
CA ALA A 53 2.59 -22.31 1.18
C ALA A 53 1.12 -22.67 1.00
N GLY A 54 0.74 -23.86 1.47
CA GLY A 54 -0.64 -24.37 1.46
C GLY A 54 -1.36 -24.24 2.80
N SER A 55 -0.60 -24.04 3.88
CA SER A 55 -1.11 -23.99 5.25
C SER A 55 -0.26 -23.09 6.15
N THR A 56 -0.79 -22.74 7.31
CA THR A 56 -0.06 -22.01 8.37
C THR A 56 1.20 -22.75 8.81
N SER A 57 1.15 -24.07 8.88
CA SER A 57 2.32 -24.90 9.21
C SER A 57 3.41 -24.85 8.15
N ASP A 58 3.05 -24.76 6.85
CA ASP A 58 4.04 -24.58 5.79
C ASP A 58 4.80 -23.25 5.95
N VAL A 59 4.06 -22.18 6.30
CA VAL A 59 4.67 -20.88 6.54
C VAL A 59 5.60 -20.92 7.74
N ALA A 60 5.17 -21.52 8.85
CA ALA A 60 5.99 -21.69 10.05
C ALA A 60 7.27 -22.47 9.75
N ALA A 61 7.17 -23.55 8.96
CA ALA A 61 8.34 -24.36 8.55
C ALA A 61 9.31 -23.55 7.67
N ALA A 62 8.80 -22.78 6.71
CA ALA A 62 9.62 -21.90 5.86
C ALA A 62 10.35 -20.82 6.69
N MET A 63 9.64 -20.18 7.64
CA MET A 63 10.20 -19.18 8.55
C MET A 63 11.28 -19.79 9.45
N ALA A 64 11.03 -20.97 10.02
CA ALA A 64 11.99 -21.69 10.86
C ALA A 64 13.26 -22.06 10.07
N ALA A 65 13.13 -22.54 8.84
CA ALA A 65 14.26 -22.82 7.97
C ALA A 65 15.05 -21.54 7.66
N ALA A 66 14.38 -20.47 7.24
CA ALA A 66 15.02 -19.16 6.98
C ALA A 66 15.77 -18.63 8.22
N LYS A 67 15.18 -18.75 9.41
CA LYS A 67 15.79 -18.35 10.70
C LYS A 67 17.06 -19.14 11.00
N ARG A 68 17.05 -20.50 10.84
CA ARG A 68 18.24 -21.35 11.07
C ARG A 68 19.40 -20.94 10.18
N HIS A 69 19.12 -20.62 8.93
CA HIS A 69 20.14 -20.25 7.95
C HIS A 69 20.41 -18.74 7.87
N LYS A 70 19.74 -17.94 8.69
CA LYS A 70 19.85 -16.46 8.73
C LYS A 70 19.59 -15.80 7.37
N VAL A 71 18.70 -16.38 6.56
CA VAL A 71 18.31 -15.87 5.25
C VAL A 71 17.02 -15.04 5.40
N ALA A 72 16.92 -13.94 4.66
CA ALA A 72 15.71 -13.12 4.66
C ALA A 72 14.50 -13.90 4.17
N VAL A 73 13.34 -13.69 4.78
CA VAL A 73 12.05 -14.22 4.34
C VAL A 73 11.04 -13.11 4.23
N ASN A 74 10.24 -13.13 3.17
CA ASN A 74 9.12 -12.22 2.98
C ASN A 74 7.90 -12.94 2.42
N PHE A 75 6.75 -12.31 2.49
CA PHE A 75 5.45 -12.89 2.15
C PHE A 75 4.87 -12.19 0.92
N ARG A 76 4.44 -12.99 -0.07
CA ARG A 76 3.80 -12.47 -1.29
C ARG A 76 2.30 -12.47 -1.13
N SER A 77 1.73 -11.28 -1.17
CA SER A 77 0.31 -10.97 -1.24
C SER A 77 -0.04 -10.52 -2.67
N GLY A 78 -0.94 -9.57 -2.88
CA GLY A 78 -1.35 -9.11 -4.21
C GLY A 78 -0.24 -8.52 -5.10
N GLY A 79 0.87 -8.10 -4.47
CA GLY A 79 1.97 -7.45 -5.18
C GLY A 79 1.60 -6.11 -5.80
N THR A 80 0.72 -5.38 -5.12
CA THR A 80 0.26 -4.03 -5.47
C THR A 80 1.01 -2.93 -4.71
N SER A 81 1.99 -3.32 -3.89
CA SER A 81 2.81 -2.40 -3.09
C SER A 81 3.53 -1.36 -3.95
N LEU A 82 3.48 -0.11 -3.51
CA LEU A 82 4.15 1.04 -4.13
C LEU A 82 5.44 1.44 -3.40
N SER A 83 5.67 0.90 -2.19
CA SER A 83 6.80 1.27 -1.32
C SER A 83 7.90 0.19 -1.22
N GLY A 84 7.75 -0.93 -1.96
CA GLY A 84 8.76 -2.00 -2.04
C GLY A 84 8.80 -2.95 -0.84
N GLN A 85 7.77 -2.97 0.02
CA GLN A 85 7.68 -3.88 1.15
C GLN A 85 7.42 -5.33 0.75
N GLY A 86 6.94 -5.59 -0.49
CA GLY A 86 6.64 -6.92 -1.00
C GLY A 86 7.83 -7.70 -1.57
N LEU A 87 9.08 -7.24 -1.39
CA LEU A 87 10.27 -7.70 -2.10
C LEU A 87 11.27 -8.40 -1.19
N THR A 88 12.03 -9.34 -1.72
CA THR A 88 13.15 -9.99 -1.03
C THR A 88 14.13 -10.60 -2.02
N ASN A 89 15.40 -10.74 -1.61
CA ASN A 89 16.41 -11.54 -2.30
C ASN A 89 16.62 -12.93 -1.65
N GLY A 90 15.86 -13.23 -0.58
CA GLY A 90 15.91 -14.49 0.16
C GLY A 90 14.79 -15.45 -0.22
N VAL A 91 14.03 -15.90 0.79
CA VAL A 91 12.86 -16.78 0.64
C VAL A 91 11.60 -15.95 0.43
N MET A 92 10.92 -16.16 -0.69
CA MET A 92 9.58 -15.60 -0.93
C MET A 92 8.53 -16.66 -0.62
N VAL A 93 7.62 -16.38 0.32
CA VAL A 93 6.48 -17.25 0.67
C VAL A 93 5.22 -16.71 0.00
N ASP A 94 4.71 -17.45 -0.99
CA ASP A 94 3.47 -17.07 -1.71
C ASP A 94 2.25 -17.72 -1.06
N ALA A 95 1.39 -16.90 -0.47
CA ALA A 95 0.13 -17.31 0.16
C ALA A 95 -1.11 -17.08 -0.73
N ARG A 96 -0.98 -16.52 -1.94
CA ARG A 96 -2.11 -16.08 -2.78
C ARG A 96 -3.01 -17.21 -3.26
N ARG A 97 -2.46 -18.39 -3.50
CA ARG A 97 -3.21 -19.50 -4.10
C ARG A 97 -4.05 -20.26 -3.07
N SER A 98 -3.52 -20.49 -1.89
CA SER A 98 -4.11 -21.40 -0.89
C SER A 98 -4.88 -20.69 0.21
N PHE A 99 -4.53 -19.45 0.56
CA PHE A 99 -5.16 -18.72 1.65
C PHE A 99 -6.27 -17.79 1.14
N ARG A 100 -7.36 -18.37 0.57
CA ARG A 100 -8.47 -17.61 -0.04
C ARG A 100 -9.79 -17.74 0.72
N GLY A 101 -9.78 -18.31 1.94
CA GLY A 101 -10.98 -18.52 2.74
C GLY A 101 -11.69 -17.21 3.07
N ILE A 102 -13.03 -17.21 2.93
CA ILE A 102 -13.93 -16.13 3.32
C ILE A 102 -15.10 -16.79 4.04
N GLU A 103 -15.29 -16.47 5.32
CA GLU A 103 -16.38 -17.00 6.14
C GLU A 103 -17.14 -15.84 6.79
N VAL A 104 -18.42 -15.73 6.46
CA VAL A 104 -19.28 -14.68 7.04
C VAL A 104 -19.77 -15.12 8.42
N LEU A 105 -19.58 -14.27 9.39
CA LEU A 105 -19.93 -14.50 10.77
C LEU A 105 -20.99 -13.49 11.23
N ASP A 106 -21.74 -13.85 12.26
CA ASP A 106 -22.65 -12.96 12.97
C ASP A 106 -23.60 -12.16 12.05
N GLY A 107 -24.21 -12.87 11.08
CA GLY A 107 -25.14 -12.24 10.14
C GLY A 107 -24.51 -11.14 9.29
N GLY A 108 -23.24 -11.26 8.97
CA GLY A 108 -22.47 -10.31 8.17
C GLY A 108 -21.82 -9.18 8.99
N ARG A 109 -22.03 -9.09 10.31
CA ARG A 109 -21.36 -8.08 11.14
C ARG A 109 -19.87 -8.31 11.26
N LYS A 110 -19.44 -9.58 11.11
CA LYS A 110 -18.05 -9.98 11.07
C LYS A 110 -17.78 -10.88 9.88
N VAL A 111 -16.53 -10.91 9.43
CA VAL A 111 -16.05 -11.82 8.40
C VAL A 111 -14.67 -12.33 8.74
N ARG A 112 -14.49 -13.66 8.72
CA ARG A 112 -13.17 -14.27 8.78
C ARG A 112 -12.59 -14.34 7.36
N VAL A 113 -11.38 -13.86 7.20
CA VAL A 113 -10.69 -13.77 5.91
C VAL A 113 -9.27 -14.30 5.99
N GLN A 114 -8.81 -14.89 4.91
CA GLN A 114 -7.42 -15.30 4.75
C GLN A 114 -6.65 -14.32 3.84
N PRO A 115 -5.31 -14.24 3.98
CA PRO A 115 -4.49 -13.19 3.35
C PRO A 115 -4.50 -13.17 1.82
N GLY A 116 -4.86 -14.25 1.13
CA GLY A 116 -4.96 -14.32 -0.33
C GLY A 116 -6.32 -13.91 -0.91
N ALA A 117 -7.32 -13.62 -0.07
CA ALA A 117 -8.63 -13.13 -0.53
C ALA A 117 -8.55 -11.65 -0.94
N THR A 118 -9.15 -11.26 -2.08
CA THR A 118 -9.20 -9.86 -2.50
C THR A 118 -10.33 -9.10 -1.81
N ILE A 119 -10.19 -7.78 -1.65
CA ILE A 119 -11.24 -6.90 -1.10
C ILE A 119 -12.55 -7.07 -1.88
N VAL A 120 -12.48 -7.06 -3.21
CA VAL A 120 -13.67 -7.23 -4.07
C VAL A 120 -14.36 -8.57 -3.84
N ALA A 121 -13.60 -9.67 -3.68
CA ALA A 121 -14.19 -10.99 -3.41
C ALA A 121 -14.93 -11.00 -2.06
N VAL A 122 -14.31 -10.45 -1.01
CA VAL A 122 -14.94 -10.36 0.31
C VAL A 122 -16.19 -9.48 0.27
N ASN A 123 -16.10 -8.29 -0.34
CA ASN A 123 -17.23 -7.37 -0.45
C ASN A 123 -18.39 -7.95 -1.28
N SER A 124 -18.11 -8.75 -2.31
CA SER A 124 -19.15 -9.43 -3.10
C SER A 124 -19.96 -10.42 -2.25
N VAL A 125 -19.31 -11.09 -1.30
CA VAL A 125 -20.00 -11.99 -0.34
C VAL A 125 -20.80 -11.18 0.68
N LEU A 126 -20.20 -10.11 1.25
CA LEU A 126 -20.81 -9.27 2.27
C LEU A 126 -21.99 -8.42 1.76
N ALA A 127 -22.02 -8.10 0.46
CA ALA A 127 -23.08 -7.30 -0.15
C ALA A 127 -24.47 -7.89 0.07
N ARG A 128 -24.60 -9.23 0.14
CA ARG A 128 -25.86 -9.95 0.45
C ARG A 128 -26.41 -9.61 1.85
N TYR A 129 -25.55 -9.12 2.73
CA TYR A 129 -25.89 -8.71 4.09
C TYR A 129 -26.00 -7.19 4.21
N GLY A 130 -25.93 -6.44 3.10
CA GLY A 130 -25.89 -4.98 3.10
C GLY A 130 -24.63 -4.39 3.75
N ARG A 131 -23.51 -5.13 3.70
CA ARG A 131 -22.28 -4.78 4.40
C ARG A 131 -21.05 -4.87 3.48
N LYS A 132 -19.96 -4.24 3.90
CA LYS A 132 -18.65 -4.29 3.24
C LYS A 132 -17.52 -4.25 4.28
N LEU A 133 -16.30 -4.50 3.86
CA LEU A 133 -15.10 -4.18 4.67
C LEU A 133 -14.98 -2.67 4.87
N GLY A 134 -14.35 -2.26 5.96
CA GLY A 134 -14.02 -0.86 6.23
C GLY A 134 -13.00 -0.31 5.24
N PRO A 135 -11.79 -0.90 5.12
CA PRO A 135 -10.78 -0.46 4.17
C PRO A 135 -11.27 -0.55 2.71
N ASP A 136 -11.05 0.52 1.95
CA ASP A 136 -11.49 0.65 0.57
C ASP A 136 -10.39 1.23 -0.36
N PRO A 137 -9.19 0.60 -0.39
CA PRO A 137 -8.09 1.07 -1.23
C PRO A 137 -8.45 1.03 -2.72
N ALA A 138 -7.90 1.96 -3.49
CA ALA A 138 -8.10 2.04 -4.94
C ALA A 138 -7.71 0.74 -5.66
N SER A 139 -6.77 -0.02 -5.11
CA SER A 139 -6.32 -1.31 -5.62
C SER A 139 -7.23 -2.50 -5.26
N SER A 140 -8.43 -2.29 -4.75
CA SER A 140 -9.35 -3.31 -4.19
C SER A 140 -9.59 -4.52 -5.10
N VAL A 141 -9.48 -4.36 -6.42
CA VAL A 141 -9.60 -5.44 -7.40
C VAL A 141 -8.40 -6.38 -7.41
N ALA A 142 -7.22 -5.90 -7.01
CA ALA A 142 -5.94 -6.62 -7.12
C ALA A 142 -5.26 -6.87 -5.78
N CYS A 143 -5.39 -5.98 -4.80
CA CYS A 143 -4.84 -6.18 -3.47
C CYS A 143 -5.55 -7.32 -2.74
N THR A 144 -4.81 -8.01 -1.88
CA THR A 144 -5.36 -9.07 -1.03
C THR A 144 -5.26 -8.70 0.44
N LEU A 145 -6.11 -9.31 1.27
CA LEU A 145 -6.26 -8.95 2.67
C LEU A 145 -4.94 -8.97 3.45
N GLY A 146 -4.04 -9.90 3.13
CA GLY A 146 -2.73 -9.95 3.79
C GLY A 146 -1.91 -8.68 3.61
N GLY A 147 -1.92 -8.10 2.39
CA GLY A 147 -1.27 -6.80 2.13
C GLY A 147 -2.01 -5.65 2.79
N VAL A 148 -3.34 -5.62 2.66
CA VAL A 148 -4.19 -4.56 3.25
C VAL A 148 -4.04 -4.48 4.77
N LEU A 149 -3.97 -5.63 5.44
CA LEU A 149 -3.73 -5.69 6.89
C LEU A 149 -2.28 -5.30 7.22
N ALA A 150 -1.32 -5.87 6.49
CA ALA A 150 0.09 -5.62 6.74
C ALA A 150 0.51 -4.15 6.50
N ASP A 151 -0.16 -3.44 5.59
CA ASP A 151 0.07 -2.01 5.34
C ASP A 151 -0.81 -1.10 6.20
N ASN A 152 -1.88 -1.62 6.81
CA ASN A 152 -2.99 -0.84 7.33
C ASN A 152 -3.58 0.10 6.26
N SER A 153 -3.68 -0.41 5.03
CA SER A 153 -4.20 0.37 3.90
C SER A 153 -5.60 0.90 4.20
N SER A 154 -5.87 2.14 3.88
CA SER A 154 -7.17 2.75 4.10
C SER A 154 -7.97 2.92 2.79
N GLY A 155 -7.91 4.07 2.17
CA GLY A 155 -8.66 4.41 0.96
C GLY A 155 -9.50 5.67 1.10
N MET A 156 -10.48 5.82 0.20
CA MET A 156 -11.19 7.08 -0.02
C MET A 156 -12.23 7.41 1.06
N SER A 157 -12.91 6.40 1.64
CA SER A 157 -14.04 6.63 2.55
C SER A 157 -13.81 6.18 3.98
N CYS A 158 -12.93 5.21 4.22
CA CYS A 158 -12.79 4.62 5.56
C CYS A 158 -12.11 5.54 6.58
N GLY A 159 -11.27 6.48 6.15
CA GLY A 159 -10.51 7.36 7.05
C GLY A 159 -9.70 6.58 8.09
N THR A 160 -9.58 7.15 9.28
CA THR A 160 -8.93 6.50 10.43
C THR A 160 -9.90 5.67 11.28
N VAL A 161 -11.22 5.79 11.04
CA VAL A 161 -12.26 5.18 11.89
C VAL A 161 -12.67 3.78 11.47
N ALA A 162 -12.45 3.42 10.20
CA ALA A 162 -12.85 2.14 9.64
C ALA A 162 -11.71 1.42 8.89
N ASN A 163 -10.46 1.78 9.16
CA ASN A 163 -9.27 1.11 8.61
C ASN A 163 -9.08 -0.29 9.21
N SER A 164 -8.06 -1.02 8.78
CA SER A 164 -7.79 -2.38 9.24
C SER A 164 -7.56 -2.45 10.75
N TYR A 165 -6.83 -1.48 11.29
CA TYR A 165 -6.53 -1.40 12.72
C TYR A 165 -7.79 -1.29 13.58
N ARG A 166 -8.74 -0.42 13.21
CA ARG A 166 -9.99 -0.18 13.96
C ARG A 166 -11.05 -1.24 13.75
N THR A 167 -10.97 -1.99 12.66
CA THR A 167 -11.96 -3.04 12.34
C THR A 167 -11.49 -4.45 12.66
N LEU A 168 -10.26 -4.65 13.08
CA LEU A 168 -9.77 -5.95 13.56
C LEU A 168 -10.57 -6.39 14.80
N ASP A 169 -11.04 -7.63 14.80
CA ASP A 169 -11.68 -8.30 15.95
C ASP A 169 -10.73 -9.33 16.57
N SER A 170 -10.18 -10.21 15.75
CA SER A 170 -9.20 -11.22 16.16
C SER A 170 -8.35 -11.65 14.98
N MET A 171 -7.21 -12.31 15.25
CA MET A 171 -6.24 -12.67 14.23
C MET A 171 -5.53 -13.98 14.60
N ILE A 172 -5.21 -14.77 13.57
CA ILE A 172 -4.24 -15.86 13.66
C ILE A 172 -2.96 -15.40 12.96
N PHE A 173 -1.84 -15.42 13.66
CA PHE A 173 -0.54 -15.04 13.09
C PHE A 173 0.58 -15.98 13.53
N VAL A 174 1.68 -15.98 12.76
CA VAL A 174 2.88 -16.79 13.00
C VAL A 174 4.04 -15.86 13.28
N LEU A 175 4.69 -16.03 14.42
CA LEU A 175 5.89 -15.30 14.82
C LEU A 175 7.16 -15.85 14.17
N ALA A 176 8.26 -15.11 14.20
CA ALA A 176 9.57 -15.56 13.71
C ALA A 176 10.10 -16.83 14.40
N SER A 177 9.65 -17.13 15.60
CA SER A 177 9.90 -18.37 16.33
C SER A 177 9.25 -19.61 15.70
N GLY A 178 8.16 -19.41 14.93
CA GLY A 178 7.24 -20.42 14.46
C GLY A 178 6.01 -20.58 15.36
N THR A 179 5.94 -19.85 16.48
CA THR A 179 4.78 -19.85 17.38
C THR A 179 3.56 -19.31 16.66
N VAL A 180 2.45 -20.06 16.72
CA VAL A 180 1.15 -19.66 16.15
C VAL A 180 0.25 -19.17 17.27
N ILE A 181 -0.23 -17.94 17.16
CA ILE A 181 -1.14 -17.31 18.11
C ILE A 181 -2.49 -17.09 17.44
N ASP A 182 -3.56 -17.52 18.11
CA ASP A 182 -4.95 -17.22 17.76
C ASP A 182 -5.53 -16.33 18.85
N THR A 183 -5.75 -15.06 18.58
CA THR A 183 -6.27 -14.08 19.56
C THR A 183 -7.77 -14.26 19.85
N ALA A 184 -8.46 -15.15 19.13
CA ALA A 184 -9.82 -15.57 19.46
C ALA A 184 -9.85 -16.70 20.52
N ASP A 185 -8.72 -17.37 20.77
CA ASP A 185 -8.60 -18.40 21.80
C ASP A 185 -8.57 -17.74 23.18
N PRO A 186 -9.49 -18.08 24.10
CA PRO A 186 -9.47 -17.56 25.48
C PRO A 186 -8.16 -17.83 26.24
N GLN A 187 -7.38 -18.83 25.82
CA GLN A 187 -6.08 -19.18 26.41
C GLN A 187 -4.88 -18.54 25.70
N CYS A 188 -5.12 -17.65 24.74
CA CYS A 188 -4.04 -17.08 23.90
C CYS A 188 -2.98 -16.33 24.73
N GLU A 189 -3.37 -15.64 25.80
CA GLU A 189 -2.44 -14.90 26.67
C GLU A 189 -1.53 -15.86 27.44
N ASP A 190 -2.11 -16.91 28.04
CA ASP A 190 -1.35 -17.94 28.78
C ASP A 190 -0.38 -18.67 27.85
N LYS A 191 -0.84 -18.99 26.63
CA LYS A 191 -0.02 -19.64 25.62
C LYS A 191 1.13 -18.72 25.19
N LEU A 192 0.86 -17.46 24.91
CA LEU A 192 1.89 -16.49 24.53
C LEU A 192 2.91 -16.30 25.65
N ALA A 193 2.46 -16.19 26.90
CA ALA A 193 3.35 -16.05 28.05
C ALA A 193 4.21 -17.31 28.29
N HIS A 194 3.69 -18.50 27.97
CA HIS A 194 4.42 -19.76 28.08
C HIS A 194 5.45 -19.92 26.98
N ASP A 195 5.04 -19.69 25.71
CA ASP A 195 5.86 -19.96 24.52
C ASP A 195 6.88 -18.84 24.25
N GLU A 196 6.57 -17.58 24.62
CA GLU A 196 7.36 -16.38 24.31
C GLU A 196 7.50 -15.44 25.53
N PRO A 197 8.00 -15.92 26.69
CA PRO A 197 7.99 -15.12 27.93
C PRO A 197 8.80 -13.83 27.84
N GLU A 198 9.97 -13.83 27.16
CA GLU A 198 10.83 -12.65 26.98
C GLU A 198 10.14 -11.59 26.08
N LEU A 199 9.39 -12.03 25.08
CA LEU A 199 8.60 -11.15 24.22
C LEU A 199 7.49 -10.47 25.04
N VAL A 200 6.76 -11.22 25.86
CA VAL A 200 5.70 -10.70 26.73
C VAL A 200 6.25 -9.65 27.70
N GLU A 201 7.35 -9.96 28.39
CA GLU A 201 8.02 -9.00 29.30
C GLU A 201 8.41 -7.72 28.57
N THR A 202 9.02 -7.86 27.39
CA THR A 202 9.42 -6.71 26.56
C THR A 202 8.23 -5.87 26.13
N LEU A 203 7.14 -6.48 25.62
CA LEU A 203 5.95 -5.76 25.18
C LEU A 203 5.30 -4.98 26.32
N MET A 204 5.22 -5.57 27.53
CA MET A 204 4.64 -4.90 28.69
C MET A 204 5.52 -3.73 29.15
N ALA A 205 6.83 -3.90 29.18
CA ALA A 205 7.76 -2.82 29.50
C ALA A 205 7.69 -1.66 28.47
N LEU A 206 7.55 -1.98 27.17
CA LEU A 206 7.38 -0.97 26.12
C LEU A 206 6.02 -0.28 26.19
N ARG A 207 4.96 -1.00 26.56
CA ARG A 207 3.64 -0.41 26.83
C ARG A 207 3.74 0.66 27.92
N ASP A 208 4.36 0.34 29.04
CA ASP A 208 4.48 1.26 30.14
C ASP A 208 5.33 2.50 29.75
N GLN A 209 6.39 2.32 28.96
CA GLN A 209 7.16 3.43 28.39
C GLN A 209 6.31 4.30 27.44
N CYS A 210 5.51 3.71 26.54
CA CYS A 210 4.67 4.45 25.61
C CYS A 210 3.57 5.24 26.32
N ARG A 211 3.11 4.80 27.49
CA ARG A 211 2.09 5.47 28.31
C ARG A 211 2.61 6.61 29.16
N GLU A 212 3.91 6.86 29.20
CA GLU A 212 4.44 8.08 29.78
C GLU A 212 3.93 9.30 28.98
N GLN A 213 3.48 10.34 29.70
CA GLN A 213 2.68 11.44 29.12
C GLN A 213 3.24 12.01 27.81
N ALA A 214 4.53 12.38 27.78
CA ALA A 214 5.13 13.00 26.60
C ALA A 214 5.12 12.06 25.37
N ARG A 215 5.34 10.75 25.56
CA ARG A 215 5.30 9.77 24.47
C ARG A 215 3.85 9.47 24.05
N ALA A 216 2.93 9.37 25.02
CA ALA A 216 1.52 9.16 24.74
C ALA A 216 0.94 10.32 23.92
N ASP A 217 1.29 11.55 24.24
CA ASP A 217 0.87 12.74 23.50
C ASP A 217 1.39 12.71 22.05
N GLU A 218 2.69 12.41 21.87
CA GLU A 218 3.29 12.31 20.54
C GLU A 218 2.68 11.15 19.71
N ILE A 219 2.52 9.96 20.30
CA ILE A 219 1.88 8.82 19.63
C ILE A 219 0.44 9.20 19.25
N THR A 220 -0.33 9.80 20.14
CA THR A 220 -1.70 10.23 19.87
C THR A 220 -1.74 11.24 18.71
N PHE A 221 -0.81 12.19 18.70
CA PHE A 221 -0.68 13.15 17.60
C PHE A 221 -0.36 12.47 16.27
N GLN A 222 0.62 11.57 16.23
CA GLN A 222 1.02 10.86 15.00
C GLN A 222 -0.14 10.03 14.41
N PHE A 223 -0.96 9.39 15.26
CA PHE A 223 -2.07 8.53 14.82
C PHE A 223 -3.44 9.24 14.83
N SER A 224 -3.50 10.56 15.01
CA SER A 224 -4.73 11.36 14.85
C SER A 224 -5.18 11.48 13.39
N ARG A 225 -4.31 11.16 12.45
CA ARG A 225 -4.50 11.17 10.99
C ARG A 225 -4.14 9.83 10.38
N LYS A 226 -4.36 9.66 9.07
CA LYS A 226 -3.83 8.50 8.32
C LYS A 226 -2.31 8.47 8.46
N ASN A 227 -1.77 7.36 8.93
CA ASN A 227 -0.34 7.20 9.14
C ASN A 227 0.05 5.73 9.10
N THR A 228 0.92 5.38 8.16
CA THR A 228 1.51 4.05 7.98
C THR A 228 3.03 4.08 8.04
N MET A 229 3.60 5.16 8.60
CA MET A 229 5.03 5.25 8.89
C MET A 229 5.38 4.50 10.18
N GLY A 230 6.38 3.66 10.11
CA GLY A 230 6.83 2.91 11.27
C GLY A 230 5.83 1.84 11.73
N TYR A 231 5.93 1.44 12.99
CA TYR A 231 4.95 0.55 13.62
C TYR A 231 3.82 1.33 14.27
N GLY A 232 2.63 0.74 14.33
CA GLY A 232 1.46 1.29 14.98
C GLY A 232 1.61 1.36 16.51
N LEU A 233 2.45 2.26 17.03
CA LEU A 233 2.72 2.40 18.46
C LEU A 233 1.49 2.76 19.30
N ASN A 234 0.42 3.26 18.67
CA ASN A 234 -0.87 3.47 19.31
C ASN A 234 -1.46 2.16 19.89
N ALA A 235 -1.03 0.99 19.42
CA ALA A 235 -1.41 -0.30 20.01
C ALA A 235 -1.03 -0.40 21.51
N PHE A 236 0.05 0.24 21.93
CA PHE A 236 0.45 0.29 23.34
C PHE A 236 -0.42 1.21 24.19
N LEU A 237 -1.10 2.19 23.57
CA LEU A 237 -2.05 3.07 24.26
C LEU A 237 -3.44 2.47 24.31
N ASP A 238 -3.88 1.84 23.21
CA ASP A 238 -5.24 1.37 23.00
C ASP A 238 -5.54 0.00 23.67
N TYR A 239 -4.51 -0.83 23.94
CA TYR A 239 -4.67 -2.21 24.43
C TYR A 239 -3.81 -2.52 25.65
N ASP A 240 -4.31 -3.44 26.49
CA ASP A 240 -3.70 -3.76 27.79
C ASP A 240 -2.92 -5.07 27.79
N THR A 241 -3.31 -6.05 26.96
CA THR A 241 -2.72 -7.40 27.00
C THR A 241 -1.71 -7.62 25.87
N PRO A 242 -0.68 -8.45 26.07
CA PRO A 242 0.36 -8.71 25.07
C PRO A 242 -0.18 -9.20 23.74
N ALA A 243 -1.14 -10.13 23.72
CA ALA A 243 -1.68 -10.67 22.47
C ALA A 243 -2.50 -9.62 21.70
N GLN A 244 -3.26 -8.76 22.39
CA GLN A 244 -3.97 -7.64 21.77
C GLN A 244 -3.03 -6.60 21.22
N ILE A 245 -2.00 -6.20 21.97
CA ILE A 245 -0.96 -5.28 21.51
C ILE A 245 -0.28 -5.84 20.26
N LEU A 246 0.15 -7.10 20.33
CA LEU A 246 0.89 -7.73 19.23
C LEU A 246 0.03 -7.89 17.97
N SER A 247 -1.24 -8.30 18.09
CA SER A 247 -2.14 -8.41 16.93
C SER A 247 -2.36 -7.05 16.23
N HIS A 248 -2.42 -5.96 17.00
CA HIS A 248 -2.57 -4.62 16.43
C HIS A 248 -1.25 -4.03 15.91
N LEU A 249 -0.10 -4.43 16.47
CA LEU A 249 1.22 -4.16 15.90
C LEU A 249 1.45 -4.93 14.58
N MET A 250 0.80 -6.10 14.39
CA MET A 250 0.83 -6.82 13.11
C MET A 250 0.16 -6.04 11.98
N ILE A 251 -0.85 -5.20 12.30
CA ILE A 251 -1.45 -4.26 11.35
C ILE A 251 -0.46 -3.13 11.07
N GLY A 252 -0.08 -2.96 9.81
CA GLY A 252 0.95 -1.98 9.41
C GLY A 252 2.38 -2.45 9.64
N SER A 253 2.61 -3.73 9.97
CA SER A 253 3.96 -4.28 10.18
C SER A 253 4.69 -4.67 8.90
N GLU A 254 4.03 -4.69 7.77
CA GLU A 254 4.61 -5.00 6.46
C GLU A 254 5.35 -6.34 6.42
N GLY A 255 4.88 -7.33 7.18
CA GLY A 255 5.50 -8.64 7.28
C GLY A 255 6.83 -8.68 8.06
N THR A 256 7.21 -7.59 8.74
CA THR A 256 8.44 -7.53 9.53
C THR A 256 8.32 -8.12 10.93
N LEU A 257 7.09 -8.32 11.43
CA LEU A 257 6.82 -8.89 12.75
C LEU A 257 6.27 -10.33 12.69
N GLY A 258 5.77 -10.78 11.53
CA GLY A 258 5.24 -12.12 11.38
C GLY A 258 4.38 -12.27 10.14
N PHE A 259 3.71 -13.42 10.03
CA PHE A 259 2.76 -13.74 8.97
C PHE A 259 1.34 -13.77 9.49
N ILE A 260 0.44 -13.00 8.88
CA ILE A 260 -0.99 -13.03 9.18
C ILE A 260 -1.64 -14.18 8.40
N SER A 261 -2.08 -15.22 9.11
CA SER A 261 -2.67 -16.42 8.51
C SER A 261 -4.18 -16.29 8.31
N SER A 262 -4.86 -15.57 9.21
CA SER A 262 -6.30 -15.30 9.14
C SER A 262 -6.63 -14.11 10.03
N ALA A 263 -7.66 -13.34 9.68
CA ALA A 263 -8.19 -12.29 10.53
C ALA A 263 -9.73 -12.31 10.53
N VAL A 264 -10.32 -11.98 11.66
CA VAL A 264 -11.76 -11.68 11.80
C VAL A 264 -11.89 -10.16 11.81
N MET A 265 -12.65 -9.64 10.84
CA MET A 265 -12.84 -8.20 10.68
C MET A 265 -14.28 -7.81 10.97
N ASN A 266 -14.47 -6.75 11.74
CA ASN A 266 -15.76 -6.07 11.84
C ASN A 266 -16.07 -5.40 10.49
N THR A 267 -17.32 -5.50 10.04
CA THR A 267 -17.76 -4.96 8.76
C THR A 267 -18.54 -3.66 8.96
N VAL A 268 -18.60 -2.84 7.93
CA VAL A 268 -19.39 -1.59 7.93
C VAL A 268 -20.64 -1.74 7.07
N LYS A 269 -21.70 -0.97 7.35
CA LYS A 269 -22.91 -0.94 6.54
C LYS A 269 -22.64 -0.28 5.19
N ILE A 270 -23.21 -0.82 4.13
CA ILE A 270 -23.29 -0.12 2.85
C ILE A 270 -24.31 1.01 2.98
N MET A 271 -23.92 2.21 2.61
CA MET A 271 -24.79 3.37 2.58
C MET A 271 -25.36 3.50 1.16
N PRO A 272 -26.66 3.18 0.93
CA PRO A 272 -27.19 3.04 -0.43
C PRO A 272 -27.56 4.36 -1.09
N ASN A 273 -27.70 5.44 -0.31
CA ASN A 273 -28.15 6.74 -0.84
C ASN A 273 -26.95 7.68 -0.93
N LEU A 274 -26.46 7.84 -2.14
CA LEU A 274 -25.26 8.62 -2.43
C LEU A 274 -25.65 9.96 -3.06
N ALA A 275 -24.84 11.00 -2.84
CA ALA A 275 -24.94 12.27 -3.56
C ALA A 275 -23.54 12.75 -3.92
N THR A 276 -23.26 12.85 -5.22
CA THR A 276 -21.94 13.16 -5.78
C THR A 276 -22.01 14.47 -6.54
N ALA A 277 -20.99 15.31 -6.39
CA ALA A 277 -20.79 16.50 -7.21
C ALA A 277 -19.31 16.68 -7.56
N LEU A 278 -19.03 17.25 -8.72
CA LEU A 278 -17.70 17.75 -9.10
C LEU A 278 -17.69 19.26 -8.89
N LEU A 279 -16.88 19.75 -7.95
CA LEU A 279 -16.68 21.15 -7.65
C LEU A 279 -15.45 21.63 -8.42
N HIS A 280 -15.61 22.55 -9.37
CA HIS A 280 -14.53 23.07 -10.19
C HIS A 280 -14.13 24.46 -9.71
N PHE A 281 -12.86 24.63 -9.36
CA PHE A 281 -12.28 25.84 -8.80
C PHE A 281 -11.32 26.50 -9.78
N PRO A 282 -11.18 27.85 -9.72
CA PRO A 282 -10.25 28.57 -10.56
C PRO A 282 -8.78 28.29 -10.23
N THR A 283 -8.49 27.89 -8.98
CA THR A 283 -7.13 27.59 -8.53
C THR A 283 -7.09 26.42 -7.53
N LEU A 284 -5.92 25.79 -7.39
CA LEU A 284 -5.67 24.76 -6.39
C LEU A 284 -5.83 25.30 -4.96
N ASP A 285 -5.38 26.52 -4.70
CA ASP A 285 -5.54 27.21 -3.42
C ASP A 285 -7.03 27.39 -3.04
N ALA A 286 -7.88 27.83 -4.00
CA ALA A 286 -9.31 27.95 -3.76
C ALA A 286 -9.96 26.58 -3.43
N ALA A 287 -9.55 25.52 -4.12
CA ALA A 287 -10.04 24.16 -3.85
C ALA A 287 -9.64 23.66 -2.45
N THR A 288 -8.39 23.85 -2.06
CA THR A 288 -7.89 23.37 -0.76
C THR A 288 -8.44 24.20 0.41
N LYS A 289 -8.60 25.50 0.27
CA LYS A 289 -9.25 26.36 1.28
C LYS A 289 -10.73 26.05 1.51
N ALA A 290 -11.41 25.42 0.56
CA ALA A 290 -12.80 24.98 0.72
C ALA A 290 -12.96 23.75 1.63
N LEU A 291 -11.88 22.97 1.86
CA LEU A 291 -11.93 21.68 2.56
C LEU A 291 -12.47 21.75 4.00
N PRO A 292 -12.07 22.70 4.87
CA PRO A 292 -12.59 22.74 6.23
C PRO A 292 -14.12 22.90 6.28
N ALA A 293 -14.70 23.72 5.39
CA ALA A 293 -16.14 23.92 5.30
C ALA A 293 -16.86 22.67 4.77
N LEU A 294 -16.28 22.01 3.75
CA LEU A 294 -16.81 20.76 3.20
C LEU A 294 -16.74 19.62 4.23
N VAL A 295 -15.63 19.47 4.94
CA VAL A 295 -15.49 18.45 6.00
C VAL A 295 -16.53 18.69 7.09
N LYS A 296 -16.74 19.94 7.52
CA LYS A 296 -17.75 20.29 8.52
C LYS A 296 -19.17 19.99 8.07
N SER A 297 -19.46 20.00 6.76
CA SER A 297 -20.77 19.62 6.22
C SER A 297 -21.09 18.12 6.31
N GLY A 298 -20.12 17.30 6.73
CA GLY A 298 -20.28 15.84 6.85
C GLY A 298 -20.02 15.08 5.55
N VAL A 299 -19.27 15.65 4.60
CA VAL A 299 -18.88 14.94 3.38
C VAL A 299 -18.12 13.66 3.71
N THR A 300 -18.45 12.57 3.03
CA THR A 300 -17.80 11.25 3.26
C THR A 300 -16.52 11.10 2.46
N VAL A 301 -16.52 11.59 1.23
CA VAL A 301 -15.37 11.50 0.30
C VAL A 301 -15.12 12.88 -0.29
N THR A 302 -13.85 13.27 -0.36
CA THR A 302 -13.41 14.48 -1.08
C THR A 302 -12.09 14.17 -1.79
N GLU A 303 -12.17 14.06 -3.12
CA GLU A 303 -11.03 13.71 -3.97
C GLU A 303 -10.52 14.95 -4.69
N LEU A 304 -9.29 15.34 -4.40
CA LEU A 304 -8.59 16.44 -5.07
C LEU A 304 -8.04 16.00 -6.42
N MET A 305 -8.13 16.88 -7.41
CA MET A 305 -7.45 16.79 -8.71
C MET A 305 -6.91 18.17 -9.06
N ASP A 306 -5.60 18.27 -9.25
CA ASP A 306 -4.94 19.52 -9.70
C ASP A 306 -5.13 19.76 -11.21
N SER A 307 -4.64 20.86 -11.72
CA SER A 307 -4.77 21.25 -13.13
C SER A 307 -4.20 20.22 -14.10
N SER A 308 -3.03 19.67 -13.80
CA SER A 308 -2.41 18.61 -14.60
C SER A 308 -3.27 17.34 -14.63
N SER A 309 -3.83 16.94 -13.48
CA SER A 309 -4.78 15.84 -13.38
C SER A 309 -6.05 16.08 -14.19
N LEU A 310 -6.59 17.31 -14.12
CA LEU A 310 -7.80 17.69 -14.87
C LEU A 310 -7.55 17.72 -16.37
N GLN A 311 -6.38 18.17 -16.83
CA GLN A 311 -6.02 18.14 -18.24
C GLN A 311 -6.00 16.70 -18.78
N LEU A 312 -5.38 15.76 -18.06
CA LEU A 312 -5.41 14.34 -18.41
C LEU A 312 -6.83 13.75 -18.43
N CYS A 313 -7.71 14.24 -17.55
CA CYS A 313 -9.10 13.84 -17.58
C CYS A 313 -9.84 14.41 -18.80
N ARG A 314 -9.58 15.67 -19.19
CA ARG A 314 -10.15 16.30 -20.41
C ARG A 314 -9.72 15.57 -21.68
N ASP A 315 -8.50 15.07 -21.72
CA ASP A 315 -7.93 14.33 -22.85
C ASP A 315 -8.48 12.87 -22.95
N ASP A 316 -9.32 12.45 -22.01
CA ASP A 316 -9.95 11.13 -22.08
C ASP A 316 -10.96 11.04 -23.23
N PRO A 317 -10.78 10.12 -24.20
CA PRO A 317 -11.61 10.08 -25.41
C PRO A 317 -13.08 9.72 -25.16
N VAL A 318 -13.38 9.11 -24.00
CA VAL A 318 -14.74 8.64 -23.66
C VAL A 318 -15.45 9.62 -22.73
N ASN A 319 -14.79 10.00 -21.63
CA ASN A 319 -15.41 10.74 -20.52
C ASN A 319 -14.87 12.18 -20.38
N GLY A 320 -13.89 12.60 -21.19
CA GLY A 320 -13.24 13.92 -21.04
C GLY A 320 -14.19 15.10 -21.12
N HIS A 321 -15.28 14.97 -21.88
CA HIS A 321 -16.32 15.98 -22.02
C HIS A 321 -17.05 16.36 -20.72
N ILE A 322 -16.92 15.53 -19.67
CA ILE A 322 -17.53 15.77 -18.34
C ILE A 322 -16.77 16.83 -17.56
N ILE A 323 -15.45 16.94 -17.80
CA ILE A 323 -14.61 17.92 -17.12
C ILE A 323 -14.74 19.28 -17.85
N PRO A 324 -15.20 20.32 -17.16
CA PRO A 324 -15.35 21.63 -17.78
C PRO A 324 -14.03 22.17 -18.35
N PRO A 325 -14.06 23.04 -19.37
CA PRO A 325 -12.88 23.74 -19.84
C PRO A 325 -12.18 24.50 -18.72
N ALA A 326 -10.86 24.58 -18.77
CA ALA A 326 -10.10 25.34 -17.79
C ALA A 326 -10.43 26.84 -17.93
N PRO A 327 -10.74 27.54 -16.81
CA PRO A 327 -10.98 28.99 -16.84
C PRO A 327 -9.67 29.79 -17.03
N GLY A 328 -8.53 29.14 -16.82
CA GLY A 328 -7.17 29.70 -16.89
C GLY A 328 -6.14 28.62 -16.60
N SER A 329 -4.92 29.01 -16.27
CA SER A 329 -3.89 28.09 -15.79
C SER A 329 -4.05 27.85 -14.29
N GLY A 330 -3.94 26.58 -13.84
CA GLY A 330 -3.88 26.24 -12.42
C GLY A 330 -5.24 25.91 -11.78
N ASP A 331 -6.27 25.63 -12.56
CA ASP A 331 -7.56 25.16 -12.05
C ASP A 331 -7.44 23.85 -11.28
N ALA A 332 -8.42 23.55 -10.41
CA ALA A 332 -8.48 22.32 -9.66
C ALA A 332 -9.93 21.87 -9.47
N ALA A 333 -10.13 20.60 -9.13
CA ALA A 333 -11.46 20.12 -8.79
C ALA A 333 -11.45 19.27 -7.51
N LEU A 334 -12.57 19.31 -6.80
CA LEU A 334 -12.91 18.37 -5.74
C LEU A 334 -14.11 17.53 -6.19
N LEU A 335 -13.91 16.22 -6.30
CA LEU A 335 -15.02 15.28 -6.38
C LEU A 335 -15.49 15.01 -4.96
N VAL A 336 -16.70 15.44 -4.63
CA VAL A 336 -17.29 15.29 -3.29
C VAL A 336 -18.45 14.32 -3.31
N GLU A 337 -18.56 13.50 -2.24
CA GLU A 337 -19.63 12.51 -2.15
C GLU A 337 -20.10 12.35 -0.70
N TYR A 338 -21.44 12.37 -0.51
CA TYR A 338 -22.11 12.02 0.73
C TYR A 338 -22.62 10.59 0.67
N HIS A 339 -22.42 9.82 1.73
CA HIS A 339 -22.94 8.47 1.90
C HIS A 339 -23.99 8.44 3.00
N CYS A 340 -25.24 8.16 2.65
CA CYS A 340 -26.37 8.29 3.57
C CYS A 340 -27.16 6.98 3.71
N PRO A 341 -27.70 6.69 4.90
CA PRO A 341 -28.48 5.46 5.14
C PRO A 341 -29.84 5.49 4.41
N ASP A 342 -30.42 6.66 4.23
CA ASP A 342 -31.75 6.85 3.65
C ASP A 342 -31.84 8.13 2.81
N ARG A 343 -32.97 8.28 2.09
CA ARG A 343 -33.20 9.45 1.22
C ARG A 343 -33.36 10.77 1.98
N LYS A 344 -33.89 10.72 3.22
CA LYS A 344 -34.05 11.93 4.04
C LYS A 344 -32.68 12.48 4.41
N SER A 345 -31.83 11.66 4.99
CA SER A 345 -30.45 12.01 5.34
C SER A 345 -29.65 12.50 4.13
N ARG A 346 -29.85 11.88 2.95
CA ARG A 346 -29.23 12.34 1.70
C ARG A 346 -29.68 13.76 1.33
N ASN A 347 -31.01 14.04 1.40
CA ASN A 347 -31.53 15.37 1.06
C ASN A 347 -31.02 16.44 2.02
N GLU A 348 -30.89 16.11 3.31
CA GLU A 348 -30.29 16.98 4.32
C GLU A 348 -28.81 17.25 4.01
N ALA A 349 -28.04 16.21 3.66
CA ALA A 349 -26.63 16.32 3.27
C ALA A 349 -26.46 17.18 1.99
N VAL A 350 -27.32 16.99 0.99
CA VAL A 350 -27.32 17.81 -0.24
C VAL A 350 -27.64 19.28 0.09
N ALA A 351 -28.60 19.55 0.98
CA ALA A 351 -28.89 20.90 1.40
C ALA A 351 -27.71 21.58 2.10
N ALA A 352 -27.01 20.84 3.00
CA ALA A 352 -25.79 21.30 3.65
C ALA A 352 -24.67 21.56 2.62
N GLY A 353 -24.48 20.64 1.68
CA GLY A 353 -23.51 20.78 0.59
C GLY A 353 -23.80 22.00 -0.29
N ASN A 354 -25.05 22.20 -0.69
CA ASN A 354 -25.47 23.39 -1.47
C ASN A 354 -25.23 24.69 -0.70
N SER A 355 -25.49 24.72 0.61
CA SER A 355 -25.21 25.90 1.44
C SER A 355 -23.72 26.24 1.43
N VAL A 356 -22.85 25.26 1.63
CA VAL A 356 -21.39 25.46 1.59
C VAL A 356 -20.97 25.93 0.20
N THR A 357 -21.38 25.22 -0.86
CA THR A 357 -20.93 25.52 -2.23
C THR A 357 -21.43 26.88 -2.75
N SER A 358 -22.52 27.45 -2.19
CA SER A 358 -22.99 28.79 -2.55
C SER A 358 -22.05 29.92 -2.09
N GLU A 359 -21.17 29.64 -1.14
CA GLU A 359 -20.21 30.61 -0.59
C GLU A 359 -18.78 30.42 -1.16
N LEU A 360 -18.59 29.40 -2.00
CA LEU A 360 -17.26 29.08 -2.58
C LEU A 360 -17.07 29.77 -3.94
N ASP A 361 -15.85 30.13 -4.23
CA ASP A 361 -15.41 30.62 -5.55
C ASP A 361 -15.30 29.45 -6.54
N LEU A 362 -16.40 29.14 -7.21
CA LEU A 362 -16.52 28.05 -8.17
C LEU A 362 -16.64 28.57 -9.60
N VAL A 363 -15.98 27.88 -10.53
CA VAL A 363 -16.06 28.17 -11.97
C VAL A 363 -17.49 28.03 -12.51
N ASN A 364 -18.23 27.05 -11.97
CA ASN A 364 -19.60 26.77 -12.36
C ASN A 364 -20.41 26.29 -11.16
N LYS A 365 -21.74 26.42 -11.23
CA LYS A 365 -22.63 25.92 -10.18
C LYS A 365 -22.64 24.37 -10.18
N PRO A 366 -22.26 23.72 -9.08
CA PRO A 366 -22.27 22.27 -9.02
C PRO A 366 -23.70 21.71 -8.87
N THR A 367 -23.89 20.47 -9.27
CA THR A 367 -25.13 19.73 -9.07
C THR A 367 -24.83 18.43 -8.36
N PHE A 368 -25.42 18.22 -7.18
CA PHE A 368 -25.37 16.95 -6.49
C PHE A 368 -26.34 15.95 -7.15
N THR A 369 -25.84 14.78 -7.52
CA THR A 369 -26.60 13.74 -8.20
C THR A 369 -26.45 12.37 -7.54
N ASP A 370 -27.49 11.55 -7.60
CA ASP A 370 -27.46 10.13 -7.26
C ASP A 370 -27.51 9.22 -8.51
N ASP A 371 -27.62 9.82 -9.70
CA ASP A 371 -27.68 9.09 -10.96
C ASP A 371 -26.36 8.34 -11.26
N PRO A 372 -26.35 7.00 -11.29
CA PRO A 372 -25.16 6.22 -11.61
C PRO A 372 -24.57 6.54 -12.98
N ALA A 373 -25.40 6.95 -13.95
CA ALA A 373 -24.95 7.30 -15.30
C ALA A 373 -24.10 8.58 -15.33
N VAL A 374 -24.31 9.48 -14.38
CA VAL A 374 -23.51 10.70 -14.22
C VAL A 374 -22.32 10.45 -13.29
N ARG A 375 -22.55 9.78 -12.16
CA ARG A 375 -21.52 9.51 -11.16
C ARG A 375 -20.39 8.59 -11.67
N GLY A 376 -20.78 7.49 -12.33
CA GLY A 376 -19.83 6.45 -12.78
C GLY A 376 -18.70 6.98 -13.64
N PRO A 377 -18.97 7.76 -14.70
CA PRO A 377 -17.93 8.39 -15.52
C PRO A 377 -16.95 9.30 -14.75
N ILE A 378 -17.45 10.11 -13.81
CA ILE A 378 -16.59 10.99 -12.98
C ILE A 378 -15.63 10.12 -12.14
N TRP A 379 -16.15 9.08 -11.49
CA TRP A 379 -15.33 8.15 -10.72
C TRP A 379 -14.34 7.38 -11.58
N THR A 380 -14.71 7.03 -12.81
CA THR A 380 -13.80 6.36 -13.77
C THR A 380 -12.61 7.25 -14.11
N LEU A 381 -12.84 8.53 -14.36
CA LEU A 381 -11.77 9.50 -14.60
C LEU A 381 -10.83 9.61 -13.40
N ARG A 382 -11.39 9.80 -12.19
CA ARG A 382 -10.60 9.96 -10.96
C ARG A 382 -9.78 8.71 -10.62
N SER A 383 -10.39 7.53 -10.67
CA SER A 383 -9.71 6.27 -10.32
C SER A 383 -8.67 5.84 -11.36
N GLY A 384 -8.81 6.30 -12.61
CA GLY A 384 -7.90 6.02 -13.71
C GLY A 384 -6.63 6.89 -13.74
N LEU A 385 -6.54 7.95 -12.94
CA LEU A 385 -5.45 8.94 -13.02
C LEU A 385 -4.05 8.32 -12.96
N TYR A 386 -3.79 7.45 -11.97
CA TYR A 386 -2.48 6.81 -11.84
C TYR A 386 -2.06 6.06 -13.12
N ALA A 387 -2.95 5.24 -13.66
CA ALA A 387 -2.64 4.46 -14.85
C ALA A 387 -2.45 5.35 -16.10
N LYS A 388 -3.21 6.45 -16.20
CA LYS A 388 -3.10 7.41 -17.30
C LYS A 388 -1.75 8.13 -17.28
N VAL A 389 -1.41 8.76 -16.14
CA VAL A 389 -0.12 9.46 -16.00
C VAL A 389 1.06 8.53 -16.22
N ALA A 390 1.01 7.38 -15.56
CA ALA A 390 2.06 6.38 -15.70
C ALA A 390 2.19 5.86 -17.16
N GLY A 391 1.09 5.88 -17.92
CA GLY A 391 1.05 5.50 -19.34
C GLY A 391 1.59 6.56 -20.31
N THR A 392 1.72 7.83 -19.90
CA THR A 392 2.28 8.90 -20.77
C THR A 392 3.81 8.96 -20.74
N ARG A 393 4.45 8.32 -19.76
CA ARG A 393 5.91 8.32 -19.61
C ARG A 393 6.61 7.71 -20.83
N GLN A 394 7.81 8.19 -21.12
CA GLN A 394 8.66 7.61 -22.15
C GLN A 394 9.14 6.20 -21.78
N SER A 395 9.36 5.36 -22.78
CA SER A 395 9.97 4.04 -22.60
C SER A 395 11.29 4.13 -21.81
N GLY A 396 11.45 3.28 -20.80
CA GLY A 396 12.61 3.27 -19.91
C GLY A 396 12.52 4.18 -18.70
N GLN A 397 11.51 5.05 -18.62
CA GLN A 397 11.24 5.84 -17.41
C GLN A 397 10.38 5.07 -16.41
N THR A 398 10.46 5.46 -15.15
CA THR A 398 9.71 4.90 -14.04
C THR A 398 8.78 5.96 -13.47
N ALA A 399 7.51 5.60 -13.24
CA ALA A 399 6.55 6.42 -12.51
C ALA A 399 6.64 6.08 -11.02
N LEU A 400 6.80 7.10 -10.19
CA LEU A 400 6.86 6.99 -8.73
C LEU A 400 5.62 7.68 -8.16
N LEU A 401 4.85 6.94 -7.38
CA LEU A 401 3.70 7.46 -6.67
C LEU A 401 4.04 7.58 -5.19
N GLU A 402 4.03 8.80 -4.69
CA GLU A 402 4.21 9.13 -3.29
C GLU A 402 2.87 9.39 -2.60
N ASP A 403 2.88 9.35 -1.28
CA ASP A 403 1.69 9.33 -0.44
C ASP A 403 2.00 10.00 0.89
N ILE A 404 1.48 11.19 1.10
CA ILE A 404 1.68 11.96 2.34
C ILE A 404 0.34 12.36 2.95
N ALA A 405 0.33 12.64 4.25
CA ALA A 405 -0.78 13.34 4.87
C ALA A 405 -0.27 14.47 5.77
N VAL A 406 -0.99 15.59 5.71
CA VAL A 406 -0.73 16.77 6.53
C VAL A 406 -2.03 17.22 7.23
N PRO A 407 -1.97 18.01 8.29
CA PRO A 407 -3.17 18.67 8.81
C PRO A 407 -3.93 19.39 7.68
N VAL A 408 -5.26 19.23 7.62
CA VAL A 408 -6.07 19.72 6.50
C VAL A 408 -5.91 21.24 6.29
N GLU A 409 -5.70 21.97 7.38
CA GLU A 409 -5.42 23.41 7.38
C GLU A 409 -4.10 23.78 6.70
N ASN A 410 -3.13 22.87 6.63
CA ASN A 410 -1.83 23.08 5.99
C ASN A 410 -1.80 22.60 4.53
N LEU A 411 -2.85 21.92 4.07
CA LEU A 411 -2.85 21.25 2.77
C LEU A 411 -2.63 22.20 1.60
N ALA A 412 -3.22 23.42 1.67
CA ALA A 412 -3.05 24.43 0.63
C ALA A 412 -1.56 24.79 0.44
N ALA A 413 -0.91 25.20 1.53
CA ALA A 413 0.50 25.58 1.50
C ALA A 413 1.39 24.43 1.04
N VAL A 414 1.13 23.21 1.53
CA VAL A 414 1.93 22.02 1.13
C VAL A 414 1.76 21.70 -0.35
N CYS A 415 0.56 21.85 -0.93
CA CYS A 415 0.38 21.64 -2.36
C CYS A 415 1.13 22.68 -3.21
N GLU A 416 1.14 23.97 -2.78
CA GLU A 416 1.91 25.02 -3.45
C GLU A 416 3.43 24.76 -3.36
N ASP A 417 3.93 24.43 -2.17
CA ASP A 417 5.36 24.11 -1.96
C ASP A 417 5.78 22.86 -2.76
N LEU A 418 4.91 21.84 -2.85
CA LEU A 418 5.17 20.67 -3.71
C LEU A 418 5.27 21.03 -5.19
N GLN A 419 4.38 21.90 -5.69
CA GLN A 419 4.46 22.38 -7.08
C GLN A 419 5.77 23.15 -7.32
N GLN A 420 6.21 23.94 -6.34
CA GLN A 420 7.51 24.60 -6.41
C GLN A 420 8.66 23.57 -6.45
N LEU A 421 8.66 22.55 -5.57
CA LEU A 421 9.66 21.48 -5.58
C LEU A 421 9.70 20.74 -6.92
N PHE A 422 8.53 20.46 -7.54
CA PHE A 422 8.50 19.85 -8.88
C PHE A 422 9.21 20.71 -9.91
N SER A 423 9.01 22.03 -9.86
CA SER A 423 9.69 22.98 -10.75
C SER A 423 11.20 23.03 -10.50
N GLU A 424 11.62 23.16 -9.23
CA GLU A 424 13.03 23.24 -8.82
C GLU A 424 13.82 21.98 -9.20
N HIS A 425 13.20 20.82 -9.08
CA HIS A 425 13.81 19.54 -9.43
C HIS A 425 13.52 19.08 -10.85
N ASN A 426 12.90 19.93 -11.69
CA ASN A 426 12.61 19.64 -13.09
C ASN A 426 11.76 18.37 -13.29
N TYR A 427 10.61 18.31 -12.61
CA TYR A 427 9.55 17.33 -12.78
C TYR A 427 8.27 17.96 -13.35
N PRO A 428 8.27 18.42 -14.62
CA PRO A 428 7.17 19.21 -15.20
C PRO A 428 5.87 18.42 -15.42
N GLU A 429 5.94 17.09 -15.47
CA GLU A 429 4.79 16.21 -15.70
C GLU A 429 4.16 15.69 -14.40
N SER A 430 4.54 16.27 -13.25
CA SER A 430 4.01 15.88 -11.96
C SER A 430 2.55 16.28 -11.80
N ILE A 431 1.81 15.46 -11.04
CA ILE A 431 0.41 15.71 -10.70
C ILE A 431 0.20 15.55 -9.20
N ILE A 432 -0.79 16.26 -8.66
CA ILE A 432 -1.28 16.13 -7.28
C ILE A 432 -2.74 15.71 -7.31
N PHE A 433 -3.07 14.63 -6.59
CA PHE A 433 -4.44 14.17 -6.39
C PHE A 433 -4.55 13.44 -5.05
N GLY A 434 -5.75 13.20 -4.54
CA GLY A 434 -5.86 12.41 -3.30
C GLY A 434 -7.08 12.68 -2.44
N HIS A 435 -7.05 12.11 -1.25
CA HIS A 435 -8.15 12.08 -0.28
C HIS A 435 -8.12 13.32 0.61
N ALA A 436 -8.47 14.46 0.03
CA ALA A 436 -8.21 15.79 0.61
C ALA A 436 -8.87 16.03 1.97
N LYS A 437 -10.04 15.39 2.25
CA LYS A 437 -10.70 15.53 3.57
C LYS A 437 -9.84 15.00 4.73
N ASP A 438 -8.96 14.06 4.45
CA ASP A 438 -8.05 13.45 5.43
C ASP A 438 -6.66 14.13 5.42
N GLY A 439 -6.50 15.22 4.66
CA GLY A 439 -5.19 15.84 4.41
C GLY A 439 -4.22 14.94 3.65
N ASN A 440 -4.73 13.83 3.09
CA ASN A 440 -3.93 12.83 2.39
C ASN A 440 -3.93 13.11 0.89
N ILE A 441 -2.75 13.34 0.36
CA ILE A 441 -2.53 13.53 -1.07
C ILE A 441 -1.50 12.56 -1.60
N HIS A 442 -1.68 12.20 -2.85
CA HIS A 442 -0.73 11.49 -3.67
C HIS A 442 -0.15 12.45 -4.69
N PHE A 443 1.11 12.26 -5.02
CA PHE A 443 1.70 12.93 -6.16
C PHE A 443 2.56 11.95 -6.95
N LEU A 444 2.71 12.22 -8.24
CA LEU A 444 3.43 11.34 -9.14
C LEU A 444 4.55 12.12 -9.81
N VAL A 445 5.76 11.55 -9.76
CA VAL A 445 6.92 12.02 -10.49
C VAL A 445 7.41 10.94 -11.47
N ILE A 446 8.02 11.35 -12.56
CA ILE A 446 8.59 10.46 -13.59
C ILE A 446 10.10 10.60 -13.59
N GLU A 447 10.82 9.48 -13.44
CA GLU A 447 12.28 9.48 -13.37
C GLU A 447 12.92 8.42 -14.27
N ASP A 448 14.16 8.69 -14.72
CA ASP A 448 15.01 7.74 -15.44
C ASP A 448 16.18 7.28 -14.57
N PHE A 449 16.05 6.12 -13.97
CA PHE A 449 17.07 5.52 -13.12
C PHE A 449 18.22 4.83 -13.86
N ARG A 450 18.22 4.81 -15.20
CA ARG A 450 19.30 4.22 -15.99
C ARG A 450 20.58 5.06 -15.95
N ASN A 451 20.48 6.30 -15.53
CA ASN A 451 21.59 7.22 -15.39
C ASN A 451 21.74 7.78 -13.97
N LYS A 452 22.97 8.21 -13.64
CA LYS A 452 23.28 8.72 -12.30
C LYS A 452 22.56 10.05 -12.01
N ALA A 453 22.35 10.90 -13.02
CA ALA A 453 21.72 12.20 -12.83
C ALA A 453 20.26 12.08 -12.37
N GLY A 454 19.51 11.08 -12.89
CA GLY A 454 18.16 10.78 -12.42
C GLY A 454 18.15 10.34 -10.97
N LEU A 455 19.07 9.44 -10.58
CA LEU A 455 19.16 8.99 -9.19
C LEU A 455 19.54 10.13 -8.22
N ASP A 456 20.50 10.99 -8.60
CA ASP A 456 20.93 12.14 -7.82
C ASP A 456 19.80 13.19 -7.69
N ARG A 457 18.99 13.37 -8.74
CA ARG A 457 17.81 14.24 -8.73
C ARG A 457 16.75 13.70 -7.78
N TYR A 458 16.45 12.42 -7.86
CA TYR A 458 15.49 11.74 -6.99
C TYR A 458 15.91 11.80 -5.52
N GLU A 459 17.21 11.60 -5.21
CA GLU A 459 17.75 11.73 -3.84
C GLU A 459 17.45 13.13 -3.27
N LYS A 460 17.79 14.19 -4.02
CA LYS A 460 17.58 15.58 -3.59
C LYS A 460 16.10 15.92 -3.41
N PHE A 461 15.29 15.58 -4.40
CA PHE A 461 13.84 15.79 -4.32
C PHE A 461 13.24 15.10 -3.09
N THR A 462 13.62 13.85 -2.83
CA THR A 462 13.13 13.09 -1.67
C THR A 462 13.51 13.77 -0.35
N GLU A 463 14.75 14.26 -0.22
CA GLU A 463 15.20 14.99 1.00
C GLU A 463 14.41 16.28 1.22
N ASP A 464 14.19 17.07 0.17
CA ASP A 464 13.44 18.32 0.25
C ASP A 464 11.95 18.06 0.55
N MET A 465 11.34 17.07 -0.09
CA MET A 465 9.98 16.63 0.20
C MET A 465 9.82 16.14 1.65
N VAL A 466 10.74 15.32 2.13
CA VAL A 466 10.73 14.86 3.54
C VAL A 466 10.80 16.05 4.49
N THR A 467 11.67 17.02 4.20
CA THR A 467 11.81 18.22 5.00
C THR A 467 10.52 19.07 5.00
N LEU A 468 9.92 19.28 3.84
CA LEU A 468 8.65 19.98 3.69
C LEU A 468 7.54 19.33 4.55
N VAL A 469 7.35 18.03 4.39
CA VAL A 469 6.25 17.31 5.05
C VAL A 469 6.42 17.29 6.57
N LEU A 470 7.63 17.06 7.07
CA LEU A 470 7.88 17.03 8.51
C LEU A 470 7.78 18.42 9.16
N ASN A 471 8.22 19.48 8.47
CA ASN A 471 8.08 20.86 8.95
C ASN A 471 6.62 21.32 9.03
N THR A 472 5.74 20.71 8.27
CA THR A 472 4.29 20.98 8.30
C THR A 472 3.52 20.00 9.19
N HIS A 473 4.23 19.27 10.07
CA HIS A 473 3.66 18.28 10.98
C HIS A 473 2.92 17.13 10.26
N GLY A 474 3.37 16.80 9.05
CA GLY A 474 2.80 15.73 8.24
C GLY A 474 3.37 14.35 8.56
N THR A 475 2.87 13.35 7.86
CA THR A 475 3.42 11.99 7.79
C THR A 475 3.87 11.67 6.37
N LEU A 476 4.99 10.99 6.26
CA LEU A 476 5.64 10.65 4.98
C LEU A 476 4.94 9.49 4.24
N LYS A 477 4.08 8.73 4.93
CA LYS A 477 3.21 7.71 4.34
C LYS A 477 1.88 7.68 5.07
N ALA A 478 0.82 7.96 4.34
CA ALA A 478 -0.53 7.95 4.88
C ALA A 478 -1.18 6.57 4.84
N GLU A 479 -1.06 5.84 3.70
CA GLU A 479 -1.74 4.56 3.48
C GLU A 479 -0.97 3.51 2.67
N HIS A 480 0.17 3.87 2.01
CA HIS A 480 0.92 2.95 1.14
C HIS A 480 2.00 2.14 1.86
N GLY A 481 2.14 2.29 3.18
CA GLY A 481 3.17 1.66 3.98
C GLY A 481 4.53 2.35 3.89
N THR A 482 5.35 2.20 4.94
CA THR A 482 6.72 2.74 5.00
C THR A 482 7.60 2.17 3.89
N GLY A 483 7.55 0.85 3.71
CA GLY A 483 8.35 0.13 2.74
C GLY A 483 9.85 0.31 2.89
N ARG A 484 10.55 0.11 1.78
CA ARG A 484 11.98 0.43 1.64
C ARG A 484 12.19 1.93 1.37
N ILE A 485 11.22 2.56 0.74
CA ILE A 485 11.33 3.95 0.28
C ILE A 485 11.44 4.92 1.44
N MET A 486 10.65 4.75 2.51
CA MET A 486 10.63 5.66 3.65
C MET A 486 11.26 5.09 4.93
N ALA A 487 11.76 3.85 4.92
CA ALA A 487 12.46 3.26 6.07
C ALA A 487 13.61 4.13 6.60
N PRO A 488 14.47 4.80 5.76
CA PRO A 488 15.53 5.68 6.25
C PRO A 488 15.03 6.91 7.01
N PHE A 489 13.77 7.30 6.83
CA PHE A 489 13.21 8.54 7.36
C PHE A 489 12.30 8.34 8.58
N VAL A 490 12.04 7.10 9.01
CA VAL A 490 11.20 6.81 10.19
C VAL A 490 11.73 7.49 11.45
N ALA A 491 13.06 7.46 11.67
CA ALA A 491 13.69 8.12 12.79
C ALA A 491 13.54 9.66 12.75
N ARG A 492 13.46 10.27 11.56
CA ARG A 492 13.24 11.72 11.42
C ARG A 492 11.81 12.11 11.79
N GLN A 493 10.82 11.30 11.43
CA GLN A 493 9.41 11.58 11.75
C GLN A 493 9.11 11.38 13.24
N TYR A 494 9.58 10.30 13.83
CA TYR A 494 9.22 9.92 15.21
C TYR A 494 10.22 10.35 16.28
N GLY A 495 11.37 10.86 15.86
CA GLY A 495 12.48 11.13 16.78
C GLY A 495 13.17 9.86 17.28
N PRO A 496 14.34 10.02 17.94
CA PRO A 496 15.17 8.89 18.34
C PRO A 496 14.52 7.99 19.39
N ASP A 497 13.64 8.53 20.23
CA ASP A 497 13.06 7.82 21.38
C ASP A 497 11.97 6.83 20.93
N LEU A 498 10.99 7.27 20.15
CA LEU A 498 9.96 6.37 19.61
C LEU A 498 10.54 5.40 18.57
N TYR A 499 11.52 5.83 17.77
CA TYR A 499 12.20 4.93 16.84
C TYR A 499 12.99 3.83 17.58
N ARG A 500 13.60 4.13 18.73
CA ARG A 500 14.22 3.13 19.60
C ARG A 500 13.20 2.09 20.08
N ILE A 501 11.99 2.52 20.47
CA ILE A 501 10.89 1.60 20.82
C ILE A 501 10.53 0.69 19.64
N MET A 502 10.37 1.24 18.43
CA MET A 502 10.11 0.44 17.23
C MET A 502 11.21 -0.60 16.97
N ARG A 503 12.48 -0.22 17.13
CA ARG A 503 13.62 -1.15 17.03
C ARG A 503 13.58 -2.25 18.09
N GLN A 504 13.14 -1.94 19.31
CA GLN A 504 12.98 -2.93 20.37
C GLN A 504 11.84 -3.90 20.07
N VAL A 505 10.69 -3.42 19.57
CA VAL A 505 9.61 -4.29 19.08
C VAL A 505 10.13 -5.25 18.01
N LYS A 506 10.81 -4.73 16.97
CA LYS A 506 11.39 -5.58 15.91
C LYS A 506 12.35 -6.61 16.48
N LYS A 507 13.25 -6.20 17.37
CA LYS A 507 14.29 -7.07 17.95
C LYS A 507 13.72 -8.15 18.85
N SER A 508 12.64 -7.87 19.59
CA SER A 508 12.00 -8.87 20.47
C SER A 508 11.23 -9.91 19.68
N VAL A 509 10.53 -9.52 18.59
CA VAL A 509 9.76 -10.44 17.74
C VAL A 509 10.66 -11.22 16.77
N ASP A 510 11.68 -10.57 16.22
CA ASP A 510 12.59 -11.16 15.24
C ASP A 510 14.08 -10.93 15.64
N PRO A 511 14.57 -11.62 16.68
CA PRO A 511 15.92 -11.40 17.20
C PRO A 511 17.05 -11.72 16.21
N VAL A 512 16.80 -12.58 15.20
CA VAL A 512 17.76 -12.90 14.13
C VAL A 512 17.69 -11.90 12.98
N GLY A 513 16.57 -11.16 12.86
CA GLY A 513 16.37 -10.16 11.82
C GLY A 513 16.20 -10.79 10.44
N VAL A 514 15.36 -11.83 10.28
CA VAL A 514 15.10 -12.49 9.00
C VAL A 514 13.83 -11.99 8.32
N LEU A 515 12.85 -11.47 9.07
CA LEU A 515 11.57 -11.04 8.51
C LEU A 515 11.71 -9.71 7.78
N ASN A 516 11.43 -9.71 6.50
CA ASN A 516 11.33 -8.56 5.59
C ASN A 516 12.39 -7.46 5.82
N ARG A 517 13.65 -7.82 5.63
CA ARG A 517 14.81 -6.95 5.90
C ARG A 517 14.78 -5.65 5.10
N GLY A 518 15.10 -4.54 5.77
CA GLY A 518 15.18 -3.23 5.16
C GLY A 518 13.81 -2.57 4.94
N THR A 519 12.77 -3.10 5.57
CA THR A 519 11.42 -2.52 5.57
C THR A 519 11.13 -2.00 6.97
N ILE A 520 10.57 -0.79 7.08
CA ILE A 520 10.28 -0.05 8.32
C ILE A 520 11.55 0.30 9.11
N ILE A 521 12.37 -0.67 9.46
CA ILE A 521 13.60 -0.50 10.25
C ILE A 521 14.82 -0.74 9.36
N THR A 522 15.71 0.24 9.30
CA THR A 522 16.97 0.13 8.56
C THR A 522 18.08 0.94 9.22
N ASP A 523 19.32 0.47 9.11
CA ASP A 523 20.55 1.21 9.46
C ASP A 523 21.20 1.84 8.21
N ASP A 524 20.61 1.61 7.01
CA ASP A 524 21.12 2.14 5.75
C ASP A 524 20.39 3.43 5.36
N PRO A 525 21.02 4.61 5.52
CA PRO A 525 20.37 5.89 5.23
C PRO A 525 20.07 6.11 3.75
N LYS A 526 20.66 5.30 2.86
CA LYS A 526 20.47 5.37 1.39
C LYS A 526 19.75 4.15 0.84
N LEU A 527 19.00 3.41 1.65
CA LEU A 527 18.29 2.22 1.23
C LEU A 527 17.29 2.51 0.09
N HIS A 528 16.63 3.67 0.14
CA HIS A 528 15.66 4.13 -0.85
C HIS A 528 16.25 4.37 -2.25
N LEU A 529 17.58 4.45 -2.37
CA LEU A 529 18.28 4.64 -3.64
C LEU A 529 18.83 3.33 -4.22
N LYS A 530 18.62 2.21 -3.53
CA LYS A 530 19.21 0.91 -3.89
C LYS A 530 18.18 -0.02 -4.50
N GLU A 531 18.64 -0.90 -5.40
CA GLU A 531 17.80 -1.92 -6.05
C GLU A 531 16.62 -1.33 -6.86
N VAL A 532 16.81 -0.13 -7.43
CA VAL A 532 15.81 0.51 -8.29
C VAL A 532 15.68 -0.23 -9.63
N LYS A 533 14.46 -0.30 -10.17
CA LYS A 533 14.17 -0.88 -11.48
C LYS A 533 14.79 -0.04 -12.58
N LEU A 534 15.53 -0.66 -13.49
CA LEU A 534 16.11 0.00 -14.65
C LEU A 534 15.13 0.11 -15.82
N THR A 535 14.01 -0.58 -15.76
CA THR A 535 12.91 -0.61 -16.74
C THR A 535 13.41 -0.69 -18.20
N PRO A 536 14.01 -1.84 -18.60
CA PRO A 536 14.52 -2.00 -19.96
C PRO A 536 13.38 -1.87 -20.97
N THR A 537 13.66 -1.22 -22.09
CA THR A 537 12.69 -1.04 -23.18
C THR A 537 12.47 -2.35 -23.93
N VAL A 538 11.22 -2.67 -24.25
CA VAL A 538 10.81 -3.87 -24.98
C VAL A 538 10.01 -3.47 -26.22
N GLN A 539 8.83 -2.91 -26.01
CA GLN A 539 7.92 -2.37 -27.01
C GLN A 539 6.88 -1.47 -26.32
N ASP A 540 6.26 -0.57 -27.05
CA ASP A 540 5.42 0.50 -26.49
C ASP A 540 4.33 0.01 -25.54
N GLU A 541 3.60 -1.06 -25.88
CA GLU A 541 2.53 -1.61 -25.04
C GLU A 541 3.05 -2.22 -23.74
N VAL A 542 4.22 -2.89 -23.79
CA VAL A 542 4.89 -3.47 -22.63
C VAL A 542 5.45 -2.37 -21.75
N ASP A 543 6.03 -1.34 -22.36
CA ASP A 543 6.70 -0.25 -21.66
C ASP A 543 5.74 0.64 -20.87
N ARG A 544 4.47 0.74 -21.31
CA ARG A 544 3.40 1.42 -20.57
C ARG A 544 3.01 0.73 -19.26
N CYS A 545 3.30 -0.55 -19.09
CA CYS A 545 2.96 -1.31 -17.89
C CYS A 545 3.72 -0.80 -16.66
N VAL A 546 3.01 -0.51 -15.58
CA VAL A 546 3.57 -0.13 -14.25
C VAL A 546 3.58 -1.28 -13.25
N GLU A 547 3.29 -2.49 -13.70
CA GLU A 547 3.29 -3.70 -12.87
C GLU A 547 2.31 -3.65 -11.67
N CYS A 548 1.24 -2.86 -11.76
CA CYS A 548 0.25 -2.66 -10.69
C CYS A 548 -0.53 -3.92 -10.30
N GLY A 549 -0.55 -4.96 -11.15
CA GLY A 549 -1.20 -6.25 -10.85
C GLY A 549 -2.70 -6.33 -11.12
N TYR A 550 -3.36 -5.26 -11.58
CA TYR A 550 -4.82 -5.25 -11.83
C TYR A 550 -5.27 -6.28 -12.87
N CYS A 551 -4.40 -6.67 -13.79
CA CYS A 551 -4.69 -7.71 -14.78
C CYS A 551 -4.66 -9.14 -14.20
N GLU A 552 -4.07 -9.38 -13.03
CA GLU A 552 -3.92 -10.74 -12.50
C GLU A 552 -5.23 -11.37 -12.01
N PRO A 553 -6.05 -10.71 -11.17
CA PRO A 553 -7.28 -11.32 -10.68
C PRO A 553 -8.31 -11.61 -11.77
N VAL A 554 -8.31 -10.85 -12.86
CA VAL A 554 -9.25 -10.99 -13.98
C VAL A 554 -8.74 -11.90 -15.08
N CYS A 555 -7.48 -12.34 -15.01
CA CYS A 555 -6.89 -13.24 -15.99
C CYS A 555 -7.51 -14.65 -15.89
N PRO A 556 -8.13 -15.17 -16.96
CA PRO A 556 -8.77 -16.49 -16.92
C PRO A 556 -7.76 -17.62 -16.72
N SER A 557 -6.50 -17.42 -17.08
CA SER A 557 -5.43 -18.43 -16.97
C SER A 557 -4.52 -18.25 -15.73
N ARG A 558 -4.86 -17.37 -14.80
CA ARG A 558 -3.99 -16.97 -13.66
C ARG A 558 -3.47 -18.10 -12.78
N ASP A 559 -4.21 -19.21 -12.70
CA ASP A 559 -3.82 -20.35 -11.87
C ASP A 559 -3.24 -21.50 -12.71
N LEU A 560 -3.22 -21.36 -14.05
CA LEU A 560 -2.74 -22.35 -15.02
C LEU A 560 -1.43 -21.93 -15.69
N THR A 561 -1.30 -20.65 -16.05
CA THR A 561 -0.14 -20.10 -16.75
C THR A 561 0.25 -18.75 -16.15
N LEU A 562 1.26 -18.10 -16.73
CA LEU A 562 1.66 -16.75 -16.33
C LEU A 562 0.56 -15.73 -16.64
N THR A 563 0.31 -14.81 -15.73
CA THR A 563 -0.58 -13.67 -15.88
C THR A 563 0.02 -12.61 -16.83
N PRO A 564 -0.78 -11.65 -17.33
CA PRO A 564 -0.24 -10.59 -18.20
C PRO A 564 0.91 -9.82 -17.55
N ARG A 565 0.80 -9.41 -16.27
CA ARG A 565 1.93 -8.77 -15.55
C ARG A 565 3.17 -9.64 -15.56
N GLN A 566 3.05 -10.92 -15.23
CA GLN A 566 4.17 -11.85 -15.19
C GLN A 566 4.82 -12.01 -16.57
N ARG A 567 4.04 -12.10 -17.65
CA ARG A 567 4.57 -12.16 -19.02
C ARG A 567 5.34 -10.91 -19.40
N ILE A 568 4.84 -9.72 -19.06
CA ILE A 568 5.52 -8.44 -19.28
C ILE A 568 6.85 -8.41 -18.53
N VAL A 569 6.85 -8.82 -17.26
CA VAL A 569 8.08 -8.90 -16.45
C VAL A 569 9.11 -9.85 -17.08
N MET A 570 8.66 -10.99 -17.63
CA MET A 570 9.55 -11.90 -18.36
C MET A 570 10.18 -11.24 -19.58
N GLN A 571 9.39 -10.50 -20.38
CA GLN A 571 9.91 -9.77 -21.53
C GLN A 571 10.96 -8.75 -21.14
N ARG A 572 10.75 -8.02 -20.03
CA ARG A 572 11.73 -7.10 -19.47
C ARG A 572 12.99 -7.81 -18.98
N ALA A 573 12.84 -8.96 -18.31
CA ALA A 573 13.97 -9.76 -17.84
C ALA A 573 14.82 -10.28 -19.02
N ILE A 574 14.17 -10.71 -20.11
CA ILE A 574 14.85 -11.12 -21.37
C ILE A 574 15.58 -9.93 -21.99
N ALA A 575 14.94 -8.76 -22.09
CA ALA A 575 15.57 -7.57 -22.65
C ALA A 575 16.79 -7.15 -21.83
N GLN A 576 16.71 -7.22 -20.50
CA GLN A 576 17.83 -6.94 -19.61
C GLN A 576 18.98 -7.94 -19.78
N ALA A 577 18.68 -9.25 -19.83
CA ALA A 577 19.69 -10.28 -20.03
C ALA A 577 20.44 -10.10 -21.36
N ARG A 578 19.72 -9.75 -22.44
CA ARG A 578 20.32 -9.42 -23.74
C ARG A 578 21.22 -8.19 -23.67
N ALA A 579 20.78 -7.14 -22.98
CA ALA A 579 21.59 -5.92 -22.80
C ALA A 579 22.86 -6.19 -21.97
N ASP A 580 22.79 -7.12 -21.02
CA ASP A 580 23.92 -7.53 -20.19
C ASP A 580 24.84 -8.55 -20.92
N GLY A 581 24.51 -8.99 -22.16
CA GLY A 581 25.26 -9.98 -22.94
C GLY A 581 25.08 -11.43 -22.47
N ASP A 582 24.05 -11.71 -21.64
CA ASP A 582 23.74 -13.05 -21.11
C ASP A 582 22.73 -13.76 -22.02
N GLU A 583 23.19 -14.20 -23.19
CA GLU A 583 22.32 -14.89 -24.16
C GLU A 583 21.83 -16.25 -23.66
N ALA A 584 22.60 -16.95 -22.82
CA ALA A 584 22.20 -18.24 -22.28
C ALA A 584 20.96 -18.15 -21.39
N VAL A 585 20.89 -17.17 -20.49
CA VAL A 585 19.70 -16.89 -19.65
C VAL A 585 18.52 -16.42 -20.51
N SER A 586 18.78 -15.58 -21.50
CA SER A 586 17.75 -15.09 -22.42
C SER A 586 17.07 -16.23 -23.21
N TYR A 587 17.80 -17.24 -23.61
CA TYR A 587 17.31 -18.28 -24.54
C TYR A 587 16.80 -19.53 -23.84
N THR A 588 17.45 -19.98 -22.75
CA THR A 588 17.16 -21.28 -22.14
C THR A 588 16.20 -21.22 -20.95
N HIS A 589 16.15 -20.10 -20.22
CA HIS A 589 15.43 -20.01 -18.96
C HIS A 589 14.16 -19.14 -19.01
N LEU A 590 13.99 -18.27 -20.00
CA LEU A 590 12.90 -17.30 -20.01
C LEU A 590 11.94 -17.40 -21.22
N THR A 591 12.23 -18.23 -22.25
CA THR A 591 11.49 -18.18 -23.52
C THR A 591 10.45 -19.28 -23.73
N LEU A 592 10.53 -20.43 -23.07
CA LEU A 592 9.78 -21.62 -23.50
C LEU A 592 8.28 -21.69 -23.13
N PRO A 593 7.78 -21.24 -21.99
CA PRO A 593 6.35 -21.39 -21.69
C PRO A 593 5.45 -20.32 -22.28
N THR A 594 6.00 -19.21 -22.79
CA THR A 594 5.20 -18.05 -23.23
C THR A 594 4.73 -18.11 -24.68
N ILE A 595 5.35 -18.97 -25.51
CA ILE A 595 5.11 -19.00 -26.96
C ILE A 595 3.95 -19.93 -27.35
N TYR A 596 3.55 -20.89 -26.52
CA TYR A 596 2.60 -21.95 -26.87
C TYR A 596 1.22 -21.84 -26.18
N SER A 597 0.89 -20.72 -25.54
CA SER A 597 -0.44 -20.48 -25.00
C SER A 597 -1.07 -19.24 -25.64
N VAL A 598 -1.45 -19.36 -26.89
CA VAL A 598 -2.44 -18.50 -27.56
C VAL A 598 -3.79 -19.19 -27.47
#